data_4dac9210fe2d7cf7c093e727a20ae8cb
#
_entry.id   4dac9210fe2d7cf7c093e727a20ae8cb
#
_cell.length_a   1.000
_cell.length_b   1.000
_cell.length_c   1.000
_cell.angle_alpha   90.00
_cell.angle_beta   90.00
_cell.angle_gamma   90.00
#
_symmetry.space_group_name_H-M   'P 1'
#
loop_
_entity.id
_entity.type
_entity.pdbx_description
1 polymer ?
#
loop_
_entity_poly.entity_id
_entity_poly.type
_entity_poly.pdbx_seq_one_letter_code
_entity_poly.pdbx_strand_id
1 'polypeptide(L)'
;MYDTINFRLTAEDVCNIDFLEETPCYLNNIAHHIFSGVPVVTGDLGGLKVVASKWQVKVKDASLCKWYLGDNFQELGRGTTQQAIEKLSDDLHLPMDRATITRLDVGVNIITQHPPATYLNHLGVLANAKRLQQPIGLYYSKRDEVLCFYDKVM
;
A
#
# COMPACT_ATOMS: atom_id res chain seq x y z
N MET A 1 -12.28 2.88 5.23
CA MET A 1 -11.25 1.83 5.44
C MET A 1 -9.98 2.23 4.69
N TYR A 2 -8.83 2.07 5.31
CA TYR A 2 -7.55 2.20 4.60
C TYR A 2 -7.26 0.88 3.91
N ASP A 3 -7.12 0.89 2.58
CA ASP A 3 -6.95 -0.34 1.79
C ASP A 3 -5.47 -0.58 1.49
N THR A 4 -4.84 0.31 0.74
CA THR A 4 -3.42 0.20 0.41
C THR A 4 -2.65 1.39 0.98
N ILE A 5 -1.54 1.12 1.66
CA ILE A 5 -0.63 2.14 2.18
C ILE A 5 0.79 1.77 1.74
N ASN A 6 1.49 2.71 1.11
CA ASN A 6 2.91 2.56 0.83
C ASN A 6 3.70 3.47 1.76
N PHE A 7 4.73 2.92 2.37
CA PHE A 7 5.64 3.61 3.26
C PHE A 7 7.02 3.77 2.65
N ARG A 8 7.69 4.85 3.01
CA ARG A 8 9.11 5.07 2.75
C ARG A 8 9.77 5.61 4.02
N LEU A 9 10.74 4.90 4.53
CA LEU A 9 11.62 5.33 5.61
C LEU A 9 13.01 5.58 5.02
N THR A 10 13.62 6.71 5.33
CA THR A 10 14.95 7.08 4.82
C THR A 10 15.98 7.07 5.95
N ALA A 11 17.26 7.01 5.59
CA ALA A 11 18.36 7.06 6.56
C ALA A 11 18.40 8.39 7.33
N GLU A 12 17.77 9.45 6.81
CA GLU A 12 17.63 10.73 7.48
C GLU A 12 16.59 10.67 8.61
N ASP A 13 15.57 9.81 8.47
CA ASP A 13 14.51 9.62 9.48
C ASP A 13 15.00 8.79 10.67
N VAL A 14 16.07 8.00 10.47
CA VAL A 14 16.64 7.09 11.47
C VAL A 14 18.16 7.23 11.49
N CYS A 15 18.74 7.54 12.64
CA CYS A 15 20.17 7.82 12.76
C CYS A 15 21.05 6.69 12.19
N ASN A 16 21.51 6.82 10.94
CA ASN A 16 22.57 6.04 10.31
C ASN A 16 22.38 4.50 10.26
N ILE A 17 21.21 4.02 9.95
CA ILE A 17 20.95 2.60 9.68
C ILE A 17 21.35 2.28 8.24
N ASP A 18 22.10 1.20 8.01
CA ASP A 18 22.27 0.60 6.68
C ASP A 18 21.13 -0.40 6.42
N PHE A 19 20.13 0.04 5.67
CA PHE A 19 18.95 -0.79 5.40
C PHE A 19 19.26 -2.03 4.53
N LEU A 20 20.39 -2.07 3.81
CA LEU A 20 20.80 -3.26 3.08
C LEU A 20 21.30 -4.37 3.99
N GLU A 21 21.89 -4.02 5.11
CA GLU A 21 22.41 -4.98 6.09
C GLU A 21 21.33 -5.42 7.07
N GLU A 22 20.55 -4.48 7.58
CA GLU A 22 19.57 -4.74 8.65
C GLU A 22 18.27 -5.38 8.15
N THR A 23 17.67 -4.81 7.10
CA THR A 23 16.31 -5.20 6.66
C THR A 23 16.20 -6.67 6.20
N PRO A 24 17.16 -7.24 5.44
CA PRO A 24 17.02 -8.61 4.93
C PRO A 24 16.85 -9.68 6.02
N CYS A 25 17.37 -9.43 7.22
CA CYS A 25 17.32 -10.39 8.33
C CYS A 25 15.86 -10.76 8.73
N TYR A 26 14.91 -9.91 8.42
CA TYR A 26 13.50 -10.03 8.82
C TYR A 26 12.57 -10.40 7.66
N LEU A 27 13.12 -10.60 6.45
CA LEU A 27 12.33 -10.86 5.24
C LEU A 27 12.40 -12.32 4.81
N ASN A 28 11.33 -12.77 4.16
CA ASN A 28 11.30 -14.01 3.40
C ASN A 28 11.50 -13.73 1.90
N ASN A 29 11.85 -14.77 1.13
CA ASN A 29 11.98 -14.71 -0.34
C ASN A 29 12.90 -13.59 -0.81
N ILE A 30 14.07 -13.48 -0.18
CA ILE A 30 15.03 -12.41 -0.44
C ILE A 30 15.62 -12.56 -1.84
N ALA A 31 15.64 -11.44 -2.59
CA ALA A 31 16.32 -11.33 -3.87
C ALA A 31 17.17 -10.05 -3.93
N HIS A 32 18.38 -10.19 -4.47
CA HIS A 32 19.32 -9.08 -4.65
C HIS A 32 19.28 -8.59 -6.10
N HIS A 33 19.20 -7.28 -6.27
CA HIS A 33 19.15 -6.63 -7.57
C HIS A 33 20.10 -5.45 -7.63
N ILE A 34 20.45 -5.03 -8.85
CA ILE A 34 21.10 -3.75 -9.10
C ILE A 34 20.14 -2.92 -9.94
N PHE A 35 19.69 -1.81 -9.39
CA PHE A 35 18.81 -0.89 -10.10
C PHE A 35 19.52 0.45 -10.33
N SER A 36 19.78 0.79 -11.59
CA SER A 36 20.55 1.99 -11.97
C SER A 36 21.91 2.12 -11.24
N GLY A 37 22.61 1.00 -11.07
CA GLY A 37 23.90 0.96 -10.38
C GLY A 37 23.80 0.95 -8.84
N VAL A 38 22.60 0.98 -8.26
CA VAL A 38 22.39 0.95 -6.81
C VAL A 38 21.99 -0.46 -6.40
N PRO A 39 22.69 -1.08 -5.43
CA PRO A 39 22.24 -2.35 -4.84
C PRO A 39 20.89 -2.19 -4.14
N VAL A 40 20.01 -3.13 -4.40
CA VAL A 40 18.66 -3.19 -3.82
C VAL A 40 18.36 -4.62 -3.41
N VAL A 41 17.78 -4.78 -2.25
CA VAL A 41 17.23 -6.06 -1.77
C VAL A 41 15.71 -5.97 -1.76
N THR A 42 15.08 -7.02 -2.25
CA THR A 42 13.63 -7.18 -2.15
C THR A 42 13.30 -8.42 -1.34
N GLY A 43 12.18 -8.39 -0.65
CA GLY A 43 11.69 -9.53 0.11
C GLY A 43 10.23 -9.37 0.49
N ASP A 44 9.73 -10.33 1.23
CA ASP A 44 8.33 -10.43 1.67
C ASP A 44 8.27 -10.47 3.20
N LEU A 45 7.36 -9.70 3.77
CA LEU A 45 7.01 -9.73 5.18
C LEU A 45 5.53 -10.08 5.32
N GLY A 46 5.22 -11.38 5.34
CA GLY A 46 3.83 -11.84 5.52
C GLY A 46 2.86 -11.34 4.45
N GLY A 47 3.32 -11.21 3.18
CA GLY A 47 2.55 -10.70 2.07
C GLY A 47 2.74 -9.21 1.78
N LEU A 48 3.50 -8.50 2.61
CA LEU A 48 3.94 -7.13 2.32
C LEU A 48 5.25 -7.14 1.53
N LYS A 49 5.29 -6.46 0.40
CA LYS A 49 6.49 -6.34 -0.40
C LYS A 49 7.41 -5.26 0.16
N VAL A 50 8.61 -5.66 0.57
CA VAL A 50 9.63 -4.77 1.09
C VAL A 50 10.77 -4.62 0.09
N VAL A 51 11.23 -3.39 -0.09
CA VAL A 51 12.36 -3.03 -0.97
C VAL A 51 13.32 -2.16 -0.19
N ALA A 52 14.53 -2.64 0.02
CA ALA A 52 15.58 -1.92 0.74
C ALA A 52 16.74 -1.55 -0.18
N SER A 53 17.28 -0.37 0.00
CA SER A 53 18.57 0.09 -0.52
C SER A 53 19.35 0.66 0.65
N LYS A 54 20.63 0.98 0.47
CA LYS A 54 21.45 1.55 1.56
C LYS A 54 20.79 2.72 2.29
N TRP A 55 20.04 3.57 1.56
CA TRP A 55 19.54 4.85 2.05
C TRP A 55 18.05 4.87 2.40
N GLN A 56 17.29 3.85 2.03
CA GLN A 56 15.86 3.81 2.26
C GLN A 56 15.31 2.39 2.25
N VAL A 57 14.25 2.21 3.00
CA VAL A 57 13.34 1.06 2.90
C VAL A 57 11.97 1.52 2.46
N LYS A 58 11.31 0.73 1.61
CA LYS A 58 9.94 0.95 1.14
C LYS A 58 9.12 -0.29 1.38
N VAL A 59 7.96 -0.10 1.96
CA VAL A 59 6.89 -1.11 2.00
C VAL A 59 5.88 -0.71 0.92
N LYS A 60 5.66 -1.59 -0.06
CA LYS A 60 4.87 -1.30 -1.25
C LYS A 60 3.70 -2.25 -1.39
N ASP A 61 2.67 -1.77 -2.11
CA ASP A 61 1.48 -2.54 -2.51
C ASP A 61 0.86 -3.28 -1.31
N ALA A 62 0.95 -2.65 -0.16
CA ALA A 62 0.59 -3.20 1.12
C ALA A 62 -0.89 -2.97 1.39
N SER A 63 -1.70 -4.03 1.30
CA SER A 63 -2.96 -4.02 2.01
C SER A 63 -2.67 -4.25 3.50
N LEU A 64 -2.46 -3.15 4.22
CA LEU A 64 -2.16 -3.19 5.66
C LEU A 64 -3.28 -3.89 6.42
N CYS A 65 -4.52 -3.69 5.97
CA CYS A 65 -5.70 -4.35 6.52
C CYS A 65 -5.59 -5.87 6.40
N LYS A 66 -5.34 -6.38 5.18
CA LYS A 66 -5.20 -7.82 4.94
C LYS A 66 -4.03 -8.43 5.71
N TRP A 67 -2.90 -7.73 5.77
CA TRP A 67 -1.72 -8.19 6.48
C TRP A 67 -1.94 -8.28 7.99
N TYR A 68 -2.60 -7.25 8.57
CA TYR A 68 -2.78 -7.16 10.01
C TYR A 68 -3.98 -7.96 10.52
N LEU A 69 -5.11 -7.92 9.80
CA LEU A 69 -6.38 -8.57 10.21
C LEU A 69 -6.60 -9.93 9.54
N GLY A 70 -5.79 -10.31 8.54
CA GLY A 70 -5.92 -11.54 7.78
C GLY A 70 -6.85 -11.45 6.57
N ASP A 71 -7.71 -10.44 6.53
CA ASP A 71 -8.64 -10.19 5.43
C ASP A 71 -8.80 -8.69 5.15
N ASN A 72 -9.54 -8.33 4.11
CA ASN A 72 -9.85 -6.95 3.76
C ASN A 72 -11.37 -6.65 3.79
N PHE A 73 -12.12 -7.43 4.53
CA PHE A 73 -13.56 -7.18 4.79
C PHE A 73 -13.74 -6.33 6.04
N GLN A 74 -12.85 -6.49 7.00
CA GLN A 74 -12.79 -5.67 8.20
C GLN A 74 -12.21 -4.30 7.89
N GLU A 75 -12.55 -3.31 8.71
CA GLU A 75 -12.05 -1.96 8.53
C GLU A 75 -10.93 -1.64 9.53
N LEU A 76 -9.80 -1.15 9.01
CA LEU A 76 -8.80 -0.52 9.86
C LEU A 76 -9.32 0.86 10.30
N GLY A 77 -9.75 0.95 11.54
CA GLY A 77 -10.00 2.23 12.21
C GLY A 77 -8.68 2.88 12.68
N ARG A 78 -8.78 4.07 13.25
CA ARG A 78 -7.59 4.83 13.69
C ARG A 78 -6.70 4.05 14.66
N GLY A 79 -7.30 3.43 15.69
CA GLY A 79 -6.54 2.67 16.69
C GLY A 79 -5.90 1.41 16.13
N THR A 80 -6.64 0.64 15.33
CA THR A 80 -6.12 -0.58 14.69
C THR A 80 -5.06 -0.28 13.63
N THR A 81 -5.14 0.87 12.95
CA THR A 81 -4.08 1.33 12.04
C THR A 81 -2.79 1.61 12.80
N GLN A 82 -2.88 2.26 13.95
CA GLN A 82 -1.71 2.51 14.80
C GLN A 82 -1.08 1.19 15.25
N GLN A 83 -1.86 0.24 15.75
CA GLN A 83 -1.38 -1.09 16.14
C GLN A 83 -0.73 -1.85 14.98
N ALA A 84 -1.28 -1.73 13.77
CA ALA A 84 -0.69 -2.33 12.57
C ALA A 84 0.67 -1.72 12.23
N ILE A 85 0.84 -0.39 12.38
CA ILE A 85 2.11 0.30 12.17
C ILE A 85 3.12 -0.09 13.26
N GLU A 86 2.70 -0.18 14.52
CA GLU A 86 3.54 -0.66 15.63
C GLU A 86 4.03 -2.08 15.36
N LYS A 87 3.12 -3.00 14.97
CA LYS A 87 3.49 -4.36 14.58
C LYS A 87 4.47 -4.38 13.39
N LEU A 88 4.26 -3.53 12.39
CA LEU A 88 5.17 -3.42 11.24
C LEU A 88 6.55 -2.93 11.67
N SER A 89 6.61 -2.01 12.64
CA SER A 89 7.86 -1.54 13.23
C SER A 89 8.59 -2.66 13.97
N ASP A 90 7.85 -3.44 14.77
CA ASP A 90 8.41 -4.58 15.52
C ASP A 90 8.91 -5.67 14.58
N ASP A 91 8.12 -6.04 13.56
CA ASP A 91 8.46 -7.11 12.63
C ASP A 91 9.67 -6.76 11.72
N LEU A 92 9.86 -5.48 11.38
CA LEU A 92 11.00 -4.99 10.60
C LEU A 92 12.17 -4.50 11.47
N HIS A 93 11.98 -4.35 12.77
CA HIS A 93 12.91 -3.69 13.69
C HIS A 93 13.31 -2.27 13.22
N LEU A 94 12.36 -1.56 12.63
CA LEU A 94 12.52 -0.20 12.11
C LEU A 94 11.40 0.71 12.61
N PRO A 95 11.66 1.98 12.91
CA PRO A 95 10.64 2.92 13.39
C PRO A 95 9.70 3.35 12.25
N MET A 96 8.79 2.47 11.84
CA MET A 96 7.87 2.71 10.73
C MET A 96 6.83 3.80 11.02
N ASP A 97 6.65 4.17 12.28
CA ASP A 97 5.88 5.34 12.72
C ASP A 97 6.46 6.68 12.21
N ARG A 98 7.76 6.71 11.89
CA ARG A 98 8.45 7.86 11.28
C ARG A 98 8.44 7.85 9.75
N ALA A 99 7.97 6.77 9.14
CA ALA A 99 7.98 6.64 7.69
C ALA A 99 7.01 7.63 7.02
N THR A 100 7.43 8.16 5.88
CA THR A 100 6.55 8.96 5.02
C THR A 100 5.58 8.04 4.27
N ILE A 101 4.30 8.36 4.30
CA ILE A 101 3.30 7.71 3.46
C ILE A 101 3.44 8.26 2.03
N THR A 102 3.73 7.39 1.07
CA THR A 102 3.90 7.75 -0.34
C THR A 102 2.70 7.40 -1.21
N ARG A 103 1.82 6.54 -0.71
CA ARG A 103 0.52 6.21 -1.29
C ARG A 103 -0.47 5.87 -0.19
N LEU A 104 -1.68 6.36 -0.32
CA LEU A 104 -2.79 6.04 0.57
C LEU A 104 -4.04 5.84 -0.27
N ASP A 105 -4.57 4.61 -0.28
CA ASP A 105 -5.84 4.31 -0.89
C ASP A 105 -6.89 4.18 0.23
N VAL A 106 -7.95 4.98 0.10
CA VAL A 106 -9.09 4.96 1.02
C VAL A 106 -10.31 4.46 0.26
N GLY A 107 -10.93 3.42 0.76
CA GLY A 107 -12.08 2.81 0.11
C GLY A 107 -13.24 2.56 1.05
N VAL A 108 -14.39 2.31 0.47
CA VAL A 108 -15.60 1.84 1.15
C VAL A 108 -16.26 0.76 0.30
N ASN A 109 -16.69 -0.32 0.93
CA ASN A 109 -17.50 -1.34 0.27
C ASN A 109 -18.97 -0.92 0.35
N ILE A 110 -19.63 -0.84 -0.81
CA ILE A 110 -21.05 -0.49 -0.90
C ILE A 110 -21.80 -1.71 -1.42
N ILE A 111 -22.76 -2.19 -0.63
CA ILE A 111 -23.67 -3.25 -1.05
C ILE A 111 -24.73 -2.61 -1.95
N THR A 112 -24.84 -3.10 -3.17
CA THR A 112 -25.80 -2.58 -4.17
C THR A 112 -26.97 -3.54 -4.37
N GLN A 113 -28.16 -3.00 -4.70
CA GLN A 113 -29.35 -3.81 -4.99
C GLN A 113 -29.33 -4.45 -6.38
N HIS A 114 -28.55 -3.85 -7.30
CA HIS A 114 -28.39 -4.33 -8.68
C HIS A 114 -26.91 -4.64 -8.95
N PRO A 115 -26.60 -5.40 -10.01
CA PRO A 115 -25.20 -5.64 -10.39
C PRO A 115 -24.41 -4.34 -10.51
N PRO A 116 -23.15 -4.30 -10.03
CA PRO A 116 -22.33 -3.09 -10.05
C PRO A 116 -22.22 -2.44 -11.43
N ALA A 117 -22.18 -3.22 -12.50
CA ALA A 117 -22.16 -2.72 -13.88
C ALA A 117 -23.31 -1.77 -14.20
N THR A 118 -24.51 -1.98 -13.61
CA THR A 118 -25.65 -1.08 -13.77
C THR A 118 -25.33 0.33 -13.28
N TYR A 119 -24.68 0.43 -12.14
CA TYR A 119 -24.28 1.72 -11.57
C TYR A 119 -23.13 2.35 -12.32
N LEU A 120 -22.09 1.55 -12.65
CA LEU A 120 -20.89 2.03 -13.37
C LEU A 120 -21.25 2.64 -14.72
N ASN A 121 -22.23 2.08 -15.43
CA ASN A 121 -22.67 2.59 -16.73
C ASN A 121 -23.42 3.93 -16.63
N HIS A 122 -23.98 4.26 -15.46
CA HIS A 122 -24.69 5.52 -15.23
C HIS A 122 -23.82 6.63 -14.64
N LEU A 123 -22.60 6.31 -14.20
CA LEU A 123 -21.65 7.32 -13.74
C LEU A 123 -21.15 8.18 -14.91
N GLY A 124 -21.46 9.45 -14.87
CA GLY A 124 -21.18 10.42 -15.90
C GLY A 124 -19.74 10.96 -15.87
N VAL A 125 -19.61 12.21 -16.22
CA VAL A 125 -18.31 12.93 -16.25
C VAL A 125 -18.07 13.61 -14.91
N LEU A 126 -16.88 13.44 -14.37
CA LEU A 126 -16.40 14.20 -13.23
C LEU A 126 -15.58 15.40 -13.71
N ALA A 127 -15.93 16.61 -13.22
CA ALA A 127 -15.26 17.84 -13.63
C ALA A 127 -13.74 17.78 -13.36
N ASN A 128 -12.96 18.21 -14.35
CA ASN A 128 -11.49 18.25 -14.29
C ASN A 128 -10.81 16.88 -14.07
N ALA A 129 -11.49 15.78 -14.37
CA ALA A 129 -10.92 14.44 -14.28
C ALA A 129 -10.99 13.71 -15.63
N LYS A 130 -9.95 12.95 -15.92
CA LYS A 130 -9.94 12.04 -17.07
C LYS A 130 -10.67 10.77 -16.70
N ARG A 131 -11.73 10.46 -17.41
CA ARG A 131 -12.52 9.23 -17.26
C ARG A 131 -11.89 8.09 -18.06
N LEU A 132 -11.71 6.94 -17.44
CA LEU A 132 -11.22 5.72 -18.08
C LEU A 132 -12.13 4.55 -17.67
N GLN A 133 -12.84 3.99 -18.65
CA GLN A 133 -13.62 2.77 -18.46
C GLN A 133 -12.72 1.55 -18.67
N GLN A 134 -12.78 0.60 -17.75
CA GLN A 134 -12.14 -0.71 -17.86
C GLN A 134 -13.20 -1.82 -17.75
N PRO A 135 -12.91 -3.07 -18.12
CA PRO A 135 -13.89 -4.16 -18.10
C PRO A 135 -14.57 -4.37 -16.75
N ILE A 136 -13.85 -4.18 -15.66
CA ILE A 136 -14.33 -4.42 -14.28
C ILE A 136 -14.50 -3.15 -13.47
N GLY A 137 -14.30 -1.96 -14.05
CA GLY A 137 -14.35 -0.74 -13.25
C GLY A 137 -14.29 0.56 -14.05
N LEU A 138 -14.50 1.64 -13.35
CA LEU A 138 -14.46 3.00 -13.84
C LEU A 138 -13.51 3.83 -13.00
N TYR A 139 -12.64 4.56 -13.65
CA TYR A 139 -11.59 5.36 -13.04
C TYR A 139 -11.73 6.82 -13.44
N TYR A 140 -11.53 7.71 -12.50
CA TYR A 140 -11.38 9.14 -12.70
C TYR A 140 -10.03 9.59 -12.16
N SER A 141 -9.15 10.08 -13.02
CA SER A 141 -7.83 10.56 -12.60
C SER A 141 -7.73 12.08 -12.70
N LYS A 142 -7.19 12.69 -11.66
CA LYS A 142 -6.96 14.13 -11.56
C LYS A 142 -5.65 14.38 -10.81
N ARG A 143 -4.59 14.84 -11.52
CA ARG A 143 -3.26 15.03 -10.94
C ARG A 143 -2.80 13.80 -10.14
N ASP A 144 -2.70 13.93 -8.81
CA ASP A 144 -2.20 12.90 -7.89
C ASP A 144 -3.33 12.08 -7.25
N GLU A 145 -4.59 12.31 -7.66
CA GLU A 145 -5.77 11.64 -7.14
C GLU A 145 -6.38 10.72 -8.19
N VAL A 146 -6.77 9.52 -7.78
CA VAL A 146 -7.53 8.58 -8.60
C VAL A 146 -8.73 8.10 -7.81
N LEU A 147 -9.93 8.30 -8.37
CA LEU A 147 -11.17 7.74 -7.85
C LEU A 147 -11.52 6.51 -8.67
N CYS A 148 -11.64 5.37 -8.00
CA CYS A 148 -11.95 4.07 -8.62
C CYS A 148 -13.31 3.55 -8.14
N PHE A 149 -14.11 3.09 -9.10
CA PHE A 149 -15.30 2.29 -8.83
C PHE A 149 -15.14 0.96 -9.54
N TYR A 150 -15.22 -0.14 -8.84
CA TYR A 150 -15.08 -1.46 -9.43
C TYR A 150 -15.95 -2.50 -8.73
N ASP A 151 -16.25 -3.56 -9.45
CA ASP A 151 -16.92 -4.71 -8.89
C ASP A 151 -15.92 -5.52 -8.07
N LYS A 152 -16.17 -5.62 -6.79
CA LYS A 152 -15.38 -6.47 -5.89
C LYS A 152 -16.02 -7.85 -5.87
N VAL A 153 -15.56 -8.73 -6.75
CA VAL A 153 -15.96 -10.14 -6.70
C VAL A 153 -15.49 -10.72 -5.37
N MET A 154 -16.44 -11.14 -4.57
CA MET A 154 -16.20 -11.82 -3.31
C MET A 154 -15.91 -13.30 -3.53
#